data_e9323ebb094d1658c55b7e5f7953f057
#
_entry.id   e9323ebb094d1658c55b7e5f7953f057
#
_cell.length_a   1.000
_cell.length_b   1.000
_cell.length_c   1.000
_cell.angle_alpha   90.00
_cell.angle_beta   90.00
_cell.angle_gamma   90.00
#
_symmetry.space_group_name_H-M   'P 1'
#
loop_
_entity.id
_entity.type
_entity.pdbx_description
1 polymer ?
#
loop_
_entity_poly.entity_id
_entity_poly.type
_entity_poly.pdbx_seq_one_letter_code
_entity_poly.pdbx_strand_id
1 'polypeptide(L)'
;MKKILFLAGFALLTSCGSVQNTKKQPFTWEGANLYFLLTDRFQNGDKSNDINFERTEKAAVLRGFEGGDLRGIIQKIDSNYFSDLGINAIWMTPLVEQIHDATDEGTGKTYGFHGYWAKDWTELDPNFGTKAD
;
A
#
# COMPACT_ATOMS: atom_id res chain seq x y z
N MET A 1 62.96 -48.14 -7.51
CA MET A 1 62.26 -46.86 -7.59
C MET A 1 60.74 -47.14 -7.48
N LYS A 2 60.14 -46.94 -6.27
CA LYS A 2 58.72 -47.17 -6.04
C LYS A 2 57.93 -45.90 -6.25
N LYS A 3 57.02 -45.87 -7.22
CA LYS A 3 56.09 -44.74 -7.47
C LYS A 3 54.87 -44.92 -6.54
N ILE A 4 54.70 -43.97 -5.61
CA ILE A 4 53.55 -43.88 -4.74
C ILE A 4 52.48 -43.04 -5.48
N LEU A 5 51.36 -43.66 -5.78
CA LEU A 5 50.20 -43.01 -6.40
C LEU A 5 49.31 -42.44 -5.27
N PHE A 6 49.23 -41.12 -5.17
CA PHE A 6 48.31 -40.42 -4.28
C PHE A 6 46.90 -40.35 -4.92
N LEU A 7 45.95 -41.07 -4.43
CA LEU A 7 44.53 -40.97 -4.80
C LEU A 7 43.90 -39.90 -3.94
N ALA A 8 43.66 -38.71 -4.51
CA ALA A 8 42.90 -37.66 -3.84
C ALA A 8 41.39 -37.96 -3.96
N GLY A 9 40.79 -38.40 -2.89
CA GLY A 9 39.35 -38.59 -2.81
C GLY A 9 38.61 -37.24 -2.72
N PHE A 10 37.86 -36.90 -3.74
CA PHE A 10 36.99 -35.72 -3.77
C PHE A 10 35.64 -36.09 -3.11
N ALA A 11 35.47 -35.70 -1.85
CA ALA A 11 34.18 -35.88 -1.15
C ALA A 11 33.17 -34.81 -1.61
N LEU A 12 32.20 -35.22 -2.43
CA LEU A 12 31.03 -34.41 -2.77
C LEU A 12 30.11 -34.31 -1.56
N LEU A 13 30.14 -33.15 -0.88
CA LEU A 13 29.16 -32.80 0.12
C LEU A 13 27.86 -32.39 -0.61
N THR A 14 26.93 -33.33 -0.78
CA THR A 14 25.56 -33.03 -1.17
C THR A 14 24.85 -32.40 0.02
N SER A 15 24.76 -31.07 0.03
CA SER A 15 23.91 -30.34 0.95
C SER A 15 22.45 -30.59 0.55
N CYS A 16 21.77 -31.50 1.24
CA CYS A 16 20.31 -31.63 1.20
C CYS A 16 19.71 -30.37 1.84
N GLY A 17 19.41 -29.36 1.05
CA GLY A 17 18.54 -28.28 1.46
C GLY A 17 17.14 -28.83 1.70
N SER A 18 16.76 -29.06 2.96
CA SER A 18 15.39 -29.33 3.33
C SER A 18 14.54 -28.11 2.95
N VAL A 19 13.70 -28.25 1.91
CA VAL A 19 12.63 -27.30 1.63
C VAL A 19 11.70 -27.36 2.85
N GLN A 20 11.87 -26.43 3.78
CA GLN A 20 10.91 -26.24 4.86
C GLN A 20 9.61 -25.79 4.21
N ASN A 21 8.65 -26.71 4.15
CA ASN A 21 7.27 -26.41 3.83
C ASN A 21 6.69 -25.61 5.01
N THR A 22 6.99 -24.32 5.06
CA THR A 22 6.46 -23.42 6.08
C THR A 22 4.96 -23.31 5.85
N LYS A 23 4.19 -24.11 6.59
CA LYS A 23 2.74 -23.91 6.67
C LYS A 23 2.54 -22.43 7.03
N LYS A 24 1.90 -21.68 6.13
CA LYS A 24 1.58 -20.28 6.33
C LYS A 24 0.82 -20.19 7.67
N GLN A 25 1.42 -19.58 8.67
CA GLN A 25 0.78 -19.41 9.97
C GLN A 25 -0.51 -18.61 9.79
N PRO A 26 -1.61 -18.97 10.47
CA PRO A 26 -2.82 -18.16 10.45
C PRO A 26 -2.51 -16.74 10.92
N PHE A 27 -3.16 -15.74 10.30
CA PHE A 27 -3.05 -14.36 10.77
C PHE A 27 -3.61 -14.22 12.18
N THR A 28 -2.88 -13.58 13.06
CA THR A 28 -3.34 -13.16 14.38
C THR A 28 -3.00 -11.69 14.60
N TRP A 29 -3.85 -10.97 15.32
CA TRP A 29 -3.62 -9.55 15.60
C TRP A 29 -2.39 -9.32 16.49
N GLU A 30 -2.05 -10.25 17.36
CA GLU A 30 -0.85 -10.19 18.20
C GLU A 30 0.45 -10.26 17.38
N GLY A 31 0.38 -10.87 16.19
CA GLY A 31 1.48 -10.97 15.23
C GLY A 31 1.39 -9.96 14.10
N ALA A 32 0.52 -8.95 14.20
CA ALA A 32 0.32 -7.98 13.13
C ALA A 32 1.45 -6.95 13.06
N ASN A 33 2.07 -6.85 11.88
CA ASN A 33 2.88 -5.71 11.46
C ASN A 33 1.99 -4.79 10.63
N LEU A 34 1.56 -3.68 11.24
CA LEU A 34 0.59 -2.78 10.66
C LEU A 34 1.28 -1.66 9.88
N TYR A 35 0.84 -1.45 8.63
CA TYR A 35 1.20 -0.28 7.83
C TYR A 35 0.03 0.69 7.79
N PHE A 36 0.17 1.86 8.44
CA PHE A 36 -0.81 2.94 8.30
C PHE A 36 -0.46 3.79 7.09
N LEU A 37 -1.45 4.11 6.26
CA LEU A 37 -1.28 4.98 5.11
C LEU A 37 -2.40 6.01 4.96
N LEU A 38 -2.05 7.17 4.47
CA LEU A 38 -2.97 8.20 3.99
C LEU A 38 -3.22 7.92 2.51
N THR A 39 -4.41 7.45 2.16
CA THR A 39 -4.72 6.93 0.81
C THR A 39 -4.35 7.91 -0.29
N ASP A 40 -4.80 9.15 -0.18
CA ASP A 40 -4.53 10.21 -1.16
C ASP A 40 -3.03 10.48 -1.40
N ARG A 41 -2.19 10.19 -0.41
CA ARG A 41 -0.74 10.49 -0.44
C ARG A 41 0.14 9.30 -0.77
N PHE A 42 -0.44 8.11 -0.89
CA PHE A 42 0.36 6.90 -0.96
C PHE A 42 0.82 6.58 -2.38
N GLN A 43 -0.11 6.34 -3.28
CA GLN A 43 0.18 5.98 -4.67
C GLN A 43 -1.00 6.32 -5.56
N ASN A 44 -0.77 7.13 -6.61
CA ASN A 44 -1.74 7.35 -7.67
C ASN A 44 -1.68 6.18 -8.67
N GLY A 45 -2.72 5.38 -8.72
CA GLY A 45 -2.83 4.23 -9.61
C GLY A 45 -3.73 4.48 -10.82
N ASP A 46 -4.66 5.44 -10.71
CA ASP A 46 -5.57 5.83 -11.77
C ASP A 46 -5.73 7.36 -11.85
N LYS A 47 -5.00 8.00 -12.73
CA LYS A 47 -5.06 9.45 -12.93
C LYS A 47 -6.40 9.97 -13.44
N SER A 48 -7.29 9.10 -13.92
CA SER A 48 -8.60 9.52 -14.42
C SER A 48 -9.56 9.91 -13.30
N ASN A 49 -9.26 9.52 -12.04
CA ASN A 49 -10.05 9.83 -10.87
C ASN A 49 -9.51 11.00 -10.02
N ASP A 50 -8.45 11.69 -10.46
CA ASP A 50 -7.79 12.75 -9.69
C ASP A 50 -8.71 13.94 -9.39
N ILE A 51 -9.66 14.24 -10.29
CA ILE A 51 -10.57 15.38 -10.15
C ILE A 51 -12.02 14.91 -10.24
N ASN A 52 -12.77 15.10 -9.17
CA ASN A 52 -14.20 14.80 -9.09
C ASN A 52 -14.96 15.94 -8.40
N PHE A 53 -16.29 15.96 -8.54
CA PHE A 53 -17.19 16.92 -7.88
C PHE A 53 -16.78 18.39 -8.09
N GLU A 54 -16.21 18.72 -9.24
CA GLU A 54 -15.72 20.08 -9.55
C GLU A 54 -14.69 20.61 -8.53
N ARG A 55 -13.92 19.74 -7.89
CA ARG A 55 -12.85 20.09 -6.94
C ARG A 55 -11.65 20.76 -7.64
N THR A 56 -11.89 21.92 -8.26
CA THR A 56 -10.90 22.65 -9.08
C THR A 56 -10.36 23.91 -8.42
N GLU A 57 -10.87 24.29 -7.25
CA GLU A 57 -10.36 25.45 -6.52
C GLU A 57 -8.92 25.16 -6.04
N LYS A 58 -8.10 26.20 -6.10
CA LYS A 58 -6.71 26.09 -5.66
C LYS A 58 -6.66 25.92 -4.13
N ALA A 59 -6.26 24.73 -3.70
CA ALA A 59 -5.95 24.46 -2.31
C ALA A 59 -4.61 25.08 -1.89
N ALA A 60 -4.40 25.25 -0.59
CA ALA A 60 -3.10 25.55 -0.04
C ALA A 60 -2.14 24.37 -0.27
N VAL A 61 -0.84 24.61 -0.16
CA VAL A 61 0.19 23.60 -0.42
C VAL A 61 -0.06 22.37 0.45
N LEU A 62 -0.08 21.19 -0.19
CA LEU A 62 -0.36 19.88 0.43
C LEU A 62 -1.74 19.75 1.08
N ARG A 63 -2.71 20.59 0.70
CA ARG A 63 -4.09 20.55 1.24
C ARG A 63 -5.15 20.19 0.18
N GLY A 64 -4.73 19.96 -1.05
CA GLY A 64 -5.56 19.38 -2.11
C GLY A 64 -5.47 17.86 -2.15
N PHE A 65 -6.26 17.25 -3.02
CA PHE A 65 -6.03 15.86 -3.41
C PHE A 65 -4.76 15.77 -4.27
N GLU A 66 -3.95 14.73 -4.01
CA GLU A 66 -2.71 14.43 -4.75
C GLU A 66 -2.85 13.15 -5.60
N GLY A 67 -4.03 12.52 -5.56
CA GLY A 67 -4.43 11.44 -6.45
C GLY A 67 -4.08 10.02 -5.99
N GLY A 68 -3.62 9.82 -4.77
CA GLY A 68 -3.47 8.46 -4.24
C GLY A 68 -4.84 7.78 -4.09
N ASP A 69 -4.93 6.50 -4.50
CA ASP A 69 -6.18 5.78 -4.66
C ASP A 69 -6.06 4.28 -4.33
N LEU A 70 -7.21 3.57 -4.34
CA LEU A 70 -7.27 2.12 -4.14
C LEU A 70 -6.48 1.36 -5.22
N ARG A 71 -6.50 1.83 -6.46
CA ARG A 71 -5.75 1.22 -7.56
C ARG A 71 -4.25 1.25 -7.30
N GLY A 72 -3.73 2.35 -6.76
CA GLY A 72 -2.34 2.47 -6.34
C GLY A 72 -1.98 1.53 -5.19
N ILE A 73 -2.89 1.35 -4.22
CA ILE A 73 -2.70 0.38 -3.12
C ILE A 73 -2.65 -1.05 -3.68
N ILE A 74 -3.58 -1.42 -4.59
CA ILE A 74 -3.60 -2.73 -5.26
C ILE A 74 -2.27 -2.98 -5.99
N GLN A 75 -1.78 -2.01 -6.77
CA GLN A 75 -0.48 -2.12 -7.45
C GLN A 75 0.67 -2.41 -6.46
N LYS A 76 0.64 -1.81 -5.27
CA LYS A 76 1.66 -2.06 -4.23
C LYS A 76 1.50 -3.44 -3.58
N ILE A 77 0.27 -3.92 -3.41
CA ILE A 77 0.01 -5.30 -2.96
C ILE A 77 0.55 -6.29 -3.99
N ASP A 78 0.21 -6.12 -5.26
CA ASP A 78 0.59 -7.03 -6.36
C ASP A 78 2.11 -7.04 -6.60
N SER A 79 2.80 -5.95 -6.33
CA SER A 79 4.27 -5.86 -6.44
C SER A 79 5.03 -6.39 -5.23
N ASN A 80 4.36 -7.00 -4.25
CA ASN A 80 4.93 -7.49 -2.99
C ASN A 80 5.52 -6.38 -2.08
N TYR A 81 5.26 -5.10 -2.33
CA TYR A 81 5.84 -3.99 -1.57
C TYR A 81 5.64 -4.17 -0.05
N PHE A 82 4.43 -4.48 0.38
CA PHE A 82 4.13 -4.68 1.80
C PHE A 82 4.75 -5.97 2.36
N SER A 83 4.72 -7.05 1.58
CA SER A 83 5.31 -8.33 1.99
C SER A 83 6.82 -8.24 2.15
N ASP A 84 7.51 -7.53 1.26
CA ASP A 84 8.96 -7.32 1.32
C ASP A 84 9.36 -6.47 2.54
N LEU A 85 8.46 -5.61 3.02
CA LEU A 85 8.61 -4.87 4.28
C LEU A 85 8.21 -5.68 5.53
N GLY A 86 7.73 -6.92 5.36
CA GLY A 86 7.22 -7.76 6.46
C GLY A 86 5.87 -7.29 7.00
N ILE A 87 5.11 -6.50 6.23
CA ILE A 87 3.78 -6.02 6.59
C ILE A 87 2.75 -7.08 6.27
N ASN A 88 1.83 -7.32 7.19
CA ASN A 88 0.74 -8.29 7.03
C ASN A 88 -0.66 -7.71 7.33
N ALA A 89 -0.75 -6.44 7.70
CA ALA A 89 -1.98 -5.70 7.88
C ALA A 89 -1.82 -4.26 7.39
N ILE A 90 -2.85 -3.73 6.71
CA ILE A 90 -2.88 -2.35 6.22
C ILE A 90 -4.03 -1.62 6.91
N TRP A 91 -3.76 -0.43 7.43
CA TRP A 91 -4.75 0.52 7.91
C TRP A 91 -4.71 1.75 7.03
N MET A 92 -5.74 1.97 6.24
CA MET A 92 -5.87 3.16 5.40
C MET A 92 -6.84 4.18 6.01
N THR A 93 -6.69 5.45 5.64
CA THR A 93 -7.66 6.49 6.01
C THR A 93 -9.04 6.20 5.40
N PRO A 94 -10.13 6.75 5.98
CA PRO A 94 -11.48 6.51 5.46
C PRO A 94 -11.62 6.88 3.99
N LEU A 95 -12.38 6.07 3.26
CA LEU A 95 -12.56 6.18 1.80
C LEU A 95 -13.94 6.69 1.41
N VAL A 96 -14.80 6.99 2.40
CA VAL A 96 -16.16 7.46 2.17
C VAL A 96 -16.19 8.81 1.46
N GLU A 97 -17.30 9.14 0.79
CA GLU A 97 -17.47 10.41 0.08
C GLU A 97 -17.22 11.59 1.03
N GLN A 98 -16.29 12.45 0.63
CA GLN A 98 -15.89 13.64 1.37
C GLN A 98 -16.69 14.85 0.93
N ILE A 99 -16.72 15.92 1.73
CA ILE A 99 -17.31 17.19 1.32
C ILE A 99 -16.73 17.61 -0.05
N HIS A 100 -17.57 18.23 -0.89
CA HIS A 100 -17.19 18.57 -2.25
C HIS A 100 -16.36 19.85 -2.31
N ASP A 101 -16.76 20.87 -1.53
CA ASP A 101 -16.12 22.16 -1.51
C ASP A 101 -14.86 22.17 -0.63
N ALA A 102 -13.94 23.06 -0.95
CA ALA A 102 -12.80 23.31 -0.10
C ALA A 102 -13.20 24.20 1.09
N THR A 103 -12.73 23.84 2.27
CA THR A 103 -12.91 24.63 3.51
C THR A 103 -11.79 25.64 3.65
N ASP A 104 -12.13 26.90 3.93
CA ASP A 104 -11.13 27.91 4.29
C ASP A 104 -10.79 27.80 5.77
N GLU A 105 -9.55 27.41 6.05
CA GLU A 105 -9.05 27.27 7.43
C GLU A 105 -8.30 28.54 7.92
N GLY A 106 -8.49 29.69 7.27
CA GLY A 106 -7.84 30.95 7.62
C GLY A 106 -6.39 31.07 7.16
N THR A 107 -5.77 29.95 6.78
CA THR A 107 -4.41 29.89 6.22
C THR A 107 -4.41 29.33 4.80
N GLY A 108 -5.59 29.20 4.21
CA GLY A 108 -5.84 28.69 2.86
C GLY A 108 -6.86 27.57 2.83
N LYS A 109 -7.30 27.24 1.61
CA LYS A 109 -8.34 26.26 1.37
C LYS A 109 -7.81 24.84 1.49
N THR A 110 -8.61 23.94 2.08
CA THR A 110 -8.30 22.52 2.29
C THR A 110 -9.46 21.67 1.78
N TYR A 111 -9.17 20.62 1.03
CA TYR A 111 -10.13 19.56 0.68
C TYR A 111 -10.07 18.39 1.67
N GLY A 112 -11.07 17.52 1.63
CA GLY A 112 -11.17 16.33 2.49
C GLY A 112 -10.22 15.18 2.11
N PHE A 113 -9.03 15.46 1.55
CA PHE A 113 -8.07 14.46 1.06
C PHE A 113 -7.66 13.42 2.11
N HIS A 114 -7.76 13.77 3.38
CA HIS A 114 -7.41 12.91 4.51
C HIS A 114 -8.49 11.86 4.86
N GLY A 115 -9.71 11.97 4.29
CA GLY A 115 -10.78 11.00 4.48
C GLY A 115 -11.70 11.22 5.70
N TYR A 116 -11.48 12.28 6.50
CA TYR A 116 -12.20 12.51 7.77
C TYR A 116 -13.31 13.56 7.69
N TRP A 117 -13.55 14.15 6.52
CA TRP A 117 -14.64 15.11 6.30
C TRP A 117 -15.77 14.46 5.48
N ALA A 118 -16.32 13.38 6.05
CA ALA A 118 -17.36 12.60 5.39
C ALA A 118 -18.62 13.42 5.13
N LYS A 119 -19.08 13.39 3.87
CA LYS A 119 -20.39 13.88 3.44
C LYS A 119 -21.41 12.76 3.37
N ASP A 120 -21.04 11.61 2.84
CA ASP A 120 -21.88 10.42 2.76
C ASP A 120 -21.08 9.19 3.23
N TRP A 121 -21.58 8.54 4.29
CA TRP A 121 -20.99 7.34 4.87
C TRP A 121 -21.32 6.06 4.10
N THR A 122 -22.21 6.12 3.13
CA THR A 122 -22.69 4.95 2.37
C THR A 122 -22.05 4.84 0.98
N GLU A 123 -21.36 5.89 0.51
CA GLU A 123 -20.73 5.94 -0.78
C GLU A 123 -19.19 6.11 -0.65
N LEU A 124 -18.46 5.64 -1.66
CA LEU A 124 -17.02 5.89 -1.79
C LEU A 124 -16.80 7.26 -2.44
N ASP A 125 -15.75 7.94 -2.02
CA ASP A 125 -15.27 9.12 -2.75
C ASP A 125 -14.60 8.66 -4.05
N PRO A 126 -15.05 9.13 -5.21
CA PRO A 126 -14.49 8.70 -6.49
C PRO A 126 -13.01 9.08 -6.67
N ASN A 127 -12.47 10.06 -5.91
CA ASN A 127 -11.03 10.32 -5.90
C ASN A 127 -10.24 9.14 -5.29
N PHE A 128 -10.86 8.32 -4.45
CA PHE A 128 -10.19 7.14 -3.87
C PHE A 128 -10.42 5.86 -4.66
N GLY A 129 -11.34 5.83 -5.61
CA GLY A 129 -11.63 4.67 -6.45
C GLY A 129 -13.10 4.28 -6.48
N THR A 130 -13.36 3.00 -6.77
CA THR A 130 -14.70 2.46 -6.94
C THR A 130 -14.95 1.26 -6.02
N LYS A 131 -16.22 0.85 -5.90
CA LYS A 131 -16.61 -0.38 -5.17
C LYS A 131 -16.06 -1.67 -5.83
N ALA A 132 -15.54 -1.58 -7.06
CA ALA A 132 -14.93 -2.73 -7.75
C ALA A 132 -13.44 -2.89 -7.40
N ASP A 133 -12.80 -1.84 -6.92
CA ASP A 133 -11.43 -1.86 -6.42
C ASP A 133 -11.36 -2.46 -5.04
#